data_0210293b8c3680b8edf1cb5cb303e86e
#
_entry.id   0210293b8c3680b8edf1cb5cb303e86e
#
_cell.length_a   1.000
_cell.length_b   1.000
_cell.length_c   1.000
_cell.angle_alpha   90.00
_cell.angle_beta   90.00
_cell.angle_gamma   90.00
#
_symmetry.space_group_name_H-M   'P 1'
#
loop_
_entity.id
_entity.type
_entity.pdbx_description
1 polymer ?
#
loop_
_entity_poly.entity_id
_entity_poly.type
_entity_poly.pdbx_seq_one_letter_code
_entity_poly.pdbx_strand_id
1 'polypeptide(L)'
;SCTGLVITDSVDEEGNSTGNEYVWIEVPNKKLGSSATFGPDYAGNSVSGSTDYGNIEKAMIAYVKDGLLNGSEDTSTNSDAYKNSRLGWKDEWYDGEGKIATGENASSNQNDTTGCGLTSEKYTELYHKMLKSVYENGGFWIGRYEAGQDTGRSEAGDISSDLKPYSKFDKIPIMWVTCSQAQTIATRVENKGSYNSSLMFGIQWDCVLKYLQNKGVETSDLISNSSSWGNYSGVATTITRGRYWNFGDSYLTLLFKDAGTGHTRQTSDAPECFSTGAIPDSMAKKNIYDLAGNMFEWTLEHDD
;
A
#
# COMPACT_ATOMS: atom_id res chain seq x y z
N SER A 1 -1.60 -23.30 6.87
CA SER A 1 -1.87 -21.89 6.53
C SER A 1 -0.64 -21.31 5.85
N CYS A 2 -0.75 -20.93 4.60
CA CYS A 2 0.36 -20.34 3.88
C CYS A 2 0.57 -18.92 4.39
N THR A 3 1.69 -18.66 5.06
CA THR A 3 2.17 -17.32 5.34
C THR A 3 2.64 -16.70 4.04
N GLY A 4 2.51 -15.38 3.84
CA GLY A 4 3.02 -14.71 2.62
C GLY A 4 4.53 -14.97 2.44
N LEU A 5 4.96 -15.11 1.20
CA LEU A 5 6.39 -15.21 0.87
C LEU A 5 7.06 -13.87 1.12
N VAL A 6 8.09 -13.84 1.95
CA VAL A 6 8.87 -12.63 2.27
C VAL A 6 10.26 -12.75 1.67
N ILE A 7 10.74 -11.68 1.08
CA ILE A 7 12.14 -11.50 0.68
C ILE A 7 12.73 -10.26 1.34
N THR A 8 14.05 -10.20 1.40
CA THR A 8 14.80 -9.01 1.80
C THR A 8 15.87 -8.68 0.77
N ASP A 9 16.21 -7.41 0.63
CA ASP A 9 17.26 -6.94 -0.26
C ASP A 9 18.66 -6.94 0.39
N SER A 10 18.75 -7.23 1.70
CA SER A 10 20.02 -7.32 2.42
C SER A 10 19.89 -8.17 3.68
N VAL A 11 20.95 -8.91 4.00
CA VAL A 11 21.08 -9.72 5.22
C VAL A 11 22.43 -9.46 5.89
N ASP A 12 22.52 -9.72 7.20
CA ASP A 12 23.78 -9.78 7.95
C ASP A 12 24.51 -11.13 7.74
N GLU A 13 25.63 -11.31 8.44
CA GLU A 13 26.44 -12.53 8.37
C GLU A 13 25.69 -13.77 8.92
N GLU A 14 24.73 -13.57 9.82
CA GLU A 14 23.88 -14.59 10.41
C GLU A 14 22.63 -14.89 9.56
N GLY A 15 22.39 -14.12 8.48
CA GLY A 15 21.24 -14.30 7.59
C GLY A 15 19.98 -13.57 8.04
N ASN A 16 20.05 -12.70 9.05
CA ASN A 16 18.92 -11.88 9.45
C ASN A 16 18.71 -10.71 8.47
N SER A 17 17.47 -10.32 8.25
CA SER A 17 17.15 -9.18 7.39
C SER A 17 17.72 -7.87 7.96
N THR A 18 18.49 -7.17 7.15
CA THR A 18 18.98 -5.81 7.43
C THR A 18 18.51 -4.81 6.38
N GLY A 19 17.90 -5.31 5.33
CA GLY A 19 17.40 -4.55 4.19
C GLY A 19 15.92 -4.21 4.28
N ASN A 20 15.38 -3.74 3.15
CA ASN A 20 13.95 -3.67 2.96
C ASN A 20 13.36 -5.08 2.84
N GLU A 21 12.14 -5.24 3.33
CA GLU A 21 11.42 -6.49 3.26
C GLU A 21 10.16 -6.34 2.42
N TYR A 22 9.88 -7.36 1.60
CA TYR A 22 8.76 -7.34 0.67
C TYR A 22 7.97 -8.64 0.76
N VAL A 23 6.66 -8.53 0.52
CA VAL A 23 5.74 -9.68 0.45
C VAL A 23 5.26 -9.85 -0.98
N TRP A 24 5.29 -11.09 -1.46
CA TRP A 24 4.74 -11.47 -2.76
C TRP A 24 3.22 -11.53 -2.71
N ILE A 25 2.57 -10.78 -3.58
CA ILE A 25 1.13 -10.83 -3.81
C ILE A 25 0.88 -11.66 -5.06
N GLU A 26 0.41 -12.87 -4.85
CA GLU A 26 0.02 -13.75 -5.94
C GLU A 26 -1.31 -13.28 -6.54
N VAL A 27 -1.28 -13.02 -7.83
CA VAL A 27 -2.48 -12.78 -8.64
C VAL A 27 -2.59 -13.97 -9.60
N PRO A 28 -3.57 -14.88 -9.40
CA PRO A 28 -3.67 -16.08 -10.21
C PRO A 28 -3.84 -15.76 -11.69
N ASN A 29 -3.10 -16.44 -12.53
CA ASN A 29 -3.23 -16.36 -13.98
C ASN A 29 -3.22 -17.78 -14.62
N LYS A 30 -3.71 -17.92 -15.85
CA LYS A 30 -3.75 -19.21 -16.55
C LYS A 30 -2.38 -19.81 -16.81
N LYS A 31 -1.34 -18.98 -16.93
CA LYS A 31 0.02 -19.41 -17.17
C LYS A 31 0.57 -20.26 -16.02
N LEU A 32 0.04 -20.05 -14.80
CA LEU A 32 0.42 -20.81 -13.60
C LEU A 32 -0.49 -22.03 -13.35
N GLY A 33 -1.34 -22.39 -14.30
CA GLY A 33 -2.21 -23.57 -14.17
C GLY A 33 -3.40 -23.38 -13.25
N SER A 34 -3.72 -22.15 -12.84
CA SER A 34 -4.92 -21.89 -12.07
C SER A 34 -6.15 -21.82 -12.98
N SER A 35 -7.29 -22.23 -12.48
CA SER A 35 -8.58 -22.04 -13.13
C SER A 35 -9.06 -20.58 -13.12
N ALA A 36 -8.36 -19.71 -12.47
CA ALA A 36 -8.65 -18.30 -12.42
C ALA A 36 -8.28 -17.62 -13.75
N THR A 37 -9.18 -16.90 -14.25
CA THR A 37 -9.32 -16.48 -15.62
C THR A 37 -8.63 -15.16 -15.91
N PHE A 38 -7.37 -15.19 -16.18
CA PHE A 38 -6.87 -14.29 -17.22
C PHE A 38 -7.38 -14.84 -18.55
N GLY A 39 -7.93 -13.97 -19.40
CA GLY A 39 -8.63 -14.37 -20.63
C GLY A 39 -7.96 -15.48 -21.44
N PRO A 40 -8.73 -16.16 -22.28
CA PRO A 40 -8.33 -17.43 -22.91
C PRO A 40 -7.08 -17.38 -23.75
N ASP A 41 -6.61 -16.21 -24.13
CA ASP A 41 -5.68 -16.05 -25.26
C ASP A 41 -4.24 -15.68 -24.85
N TYR A 42 -3.96 -15.56 -23.54
CA TYR A 42 -2.63 -15.13 -23.08
C TYR A 42 -1.60 -16.23 -22.86
N ALA A 43 -2.00 -17.48 -22.96
CA ALA A 43 -1.08 -18.60 -22.76
C ALA A 43 0.01 -18.64 -23.84
N GLY A 44 1.15 -18.05 -23.54
CA GLY A 44 2.35 -18.18 -24.34
C GLY A 44 2.72 -17.00 -25.25
N ASN A 45 1.90 -15.98 -25.33
CA ASN A 45 2.22 -14.79 -26.12
C ASN A 45 2.92 -13.72 -25.28
N SER A 46 3.91 -13.05 -25.86
CA SER A 46 4.52 -11.88 -25.25
C SER A 46 3.52 -10.72 -25.22
N VAL A 47 3.41 -10.02 -24.11
CA VAL A 47 2.57 -8.81 -23.98
C VAL A 47 3.21 -7.70 -24.83
N SER A 48 2.55 -7.27 -25.90
CA SER A 48 3.15 -6.35 -26.85
C SER A 48 2.28 -5.21 -27.35
N GLY A 49 1.07 -5.04 -26.88
CA GLY A 49 0.20 -3.96 -27.37
C GLY A 49 -0.89 -3.52 -26.40
N SER A 50 -1.50 -2.37 -26.69
CA SER A 50 -2.55 -1.78 -25.85
C SER A 50 -3.74 -2.73 -25.62
N THR A 51 -4.06 -3.55 -26.61
CA THR A 51 -5.14 -4.56 -26.50
C THR A 51 -4.80 -5.61 -25.44
N ASP A 52 -3.52 -6.05 -25.37
CA ASP A 52 -3.07 -7.04 -24.39
C ASP A 52 -3.14 -6.48 -22.98
N TYR A 53 -2.66 -5.25 -22.77
CA TYR A 53 -2.74 -4.58 -21.48
C TYR A 53 -4.19 -4.40 -21.01
N GLY A 54 -5.08 -3.93 -21.89
CA GLY A 54 -6.50 -3.79 -21.58
C GLY A 54 -7.18 -5.11 -21.22
N ASN A 55 -6.73 -6.23 -21.79
CA ASN A 55 -7.26 -7.55 -21.44
C ASN A 55 -6.73 -8.05 -20.09
N ILE A 56 -5.46 -7.79 -19.78
CA ILE A 56 -4.89 -8.12 -18.46
C ILE A 56 -5.60 -7.32 -17.37
N GLU A 57 -5.80 -6.03 -17.58
CA GLU A 57 -6.55 -5.16 -16.67
C GLU A 57 -7.96 -5.67 -16.43
N LYS A 58 -8.73 -5.97 -17.48
CA LYS A 58 -10.07 -6.56 -17.36
C LYS A 58 -10.07 -7.85 -16.57
N ALA A 59 -9.05 -8.70 -16.74
CA ALA A 59 -8.91 -9.93 -16.00
C ALA A 59 -8.62 -9.68 -14.51
N MET A 60 -7.77 -8.70 -14.19
CA MET A 60 -7.53 -8.28 -12.80
C MET A 60 -8.80 -7.72 -12.16
N ILE A 61 -9.54 -6.86 -12.86
CA ILE A 61 -10.82 -6.32 -12.40
C ILE A 61 -11.81 -7.46 -12.14
N ALA A 62 -11.91 -8.42 -13.05
CA ALA A 62 -12.78 -9.59 -12.85
C ALA A 62 -12.37 -10.42 -11.63
N TYR A 63 -11.06 -10.60 -11.41
CA TYR A 63 -10.53 -11.31 -10.25
C TYR A 63 -10.89 -10.64 -8.93
N VAL A 64 -10.73 -9.33 -8.82
CA VAL A 64 -11.01 -8.60 -7.58
C VAL A 64 -12.51 -8.42 -7.32
N LYS A 65 -13.33 -8.31 -8.37
CA LYS A 65 -14.78 -8.22 -8.26
C LYS A 65 -15.44 -9.48 -7.66
N ASP A 66 -14.82 -10.63 -7.82
CA ASP A 66 -15.29 -11.87 -7.25
C ASP A 66 -14.91 -11.93 -5.76
N GLY A 67 -15.76 -11.46 -4.89
CA GLY A 67 -15.59 -11.45 -3.44
C GLY A 67 -15.73 -10.07 -2.80
N LEU A 68 -14.62 -9.40 -2.45
CA LEU A 68 -14.64 -8.14 -1.70
C LEU A 68 -15.42 -7.02 -2.38
N LEU A 69 -15.19 -6.83 -3.68
CA LEU A 69 -15.85 -5.76 -4.44
C LEU A 69 -17.28 -6.10 -4.86
N ASN A 70 -17.62 -7.37 -5.02
CA ASN A 70 -19.00 -7.78 -5.24
C ASN A 70 -19.83 -7.67 -3.97
N GLY A 71 -19.20 -7.23 -2.87
CA GLY A 71 -19.81 -7.07 -1.59
C GLY A 71 -20.49 -8.35 -1.13
N SER A 72 -20.63 -8.56 0.13
CA SER A 72 -21.70 -9.41 0.61
C SER A 72 -22.97 -9.04 -0.18
N GLU A 73 -23.85 -9.96 -0.37
CA GLU A 73 -25.21 -9.69 -0.85
C GLU A 73 -25.98 -8.78 0.14
N ASP A 74 -25.26 -7.85 0.72
CA ASP A 74 -25.83 -6.82 1.55
C ASP A 74 -26.68 -5.95 0.62
N THR A 75 -27.96 -6.19 0.67
CA THR A 75 -29.00 -5.44 -0.04
C THR A 75 -29.18 -4.04 0.56
N SER A 76 -28.35 -3.64 1.53
CA SER A 76 -28.35 -2.29 2.03
C SER A 76 -27.87 -1.29 0.97
N THR A 77 -28.39 -0.07 1.03
CA THR A 77 -27.99 1.02 0.12
C THR A 77 -26.49 1.33 0.15
N ASN A 78 -25.80 0.93 1.22
CA ASN A 78 -24.35 1.09 1.37
C ASN A 78 -23.55 0.06 0.56
N SER A 79 -24.09 -1.12 0.25
CA SER A 79 -23.40 -2.11 -0.58
C SER A 79 -23.28 -1.66 -2.03
N ASP A 80 -24.31 -0.97 -2.52
CA ASP A 80 -24.27 -0.38 -3.86
C ASP A 80 -23.28 0.80 -3.93
N ALA A 81 -23.16 1.56 -2.86
CA ALA A 81 -22.16 2.62 -2.76
C ALA A 81 -20.73 2.05 -2.81
N TYR A 82 -20.46 0.92 -2.15
CA TYR A 82 -19.14 0.28 -2.20
C TYR A 82 -18.86 -0.38 -3.56
N LYS A 83 -19.84 -1.03 -4.14
CA LYS A 83 -19.75 -1.58 -5.52
C LYS A 83 -19.57 -0.49 -6.56
N ASN A 84 -20.27 0.62 -6.38
CA ASN A 84 -20.22 1.78 -7.28
C ASN A 84 -19.01 2.67 -7.01
N SER A 85 -18.46 2.70 -5.80
CA SER A 85 -17.29 3.49 -5.46
C SER A 85 -16.09 3.14 -6.35
N ARG A 86 -15.84 1.84 -6.59
CA ARG A 86 -14.76 1.42 -7.49
C ARG A 86 -15.06 1.77 -8.96
N LEU A 87 -16.32 1.91 -9.37
CA LEU A 87 -16.68 2.32 -10.73
C LEU A 87 -16.42 3.81 -10.99
N GLY A 88 -16.46 4.64 -9.94
CA GLY A 88 -16.07 6.05 -10.00
C GLY A 88 -14.56 6.28 -9.86
N TRP A 89 -13.83 5.34 -9.28
CA TRP A 89 -12.39 5.45 -9.08
C TRP A 89 -11.63 5.04 -10.34
N LYS A 90 -10.63 5.83 -10.69
CA LYS A 90 -9.81 5.64 -11.90
C LYS A 90 -8.34 5.59 -11.56
N ASP A 91 -7.65 4.63 -12.16
CA ASP A 91 -6.18 4.56 -12.19
C ASP A 91 -5.63 5.42 -13.35
N GLU A 92 -5.94 6.71 -13.39
CA GLU A 92 -5.52 7.63 -14.46
C GLU A 92 -5.23 9.03 -13.90
N TRP A 93 -4.58 9.10 -12.75
CA TRP A 93 -4.38 10.37 -12.04
C TRP A 93 -3.06 11.06 -12.40
N TYR A 94 -3.02 11.73 -13.53
CA TYR A 94 -1.83 12.45 -14.03
C TYR A 94 -2.07 13.94 -14.37
N ASP A 95 -3.03 14.57 -13.75
CA ASP A 95 -3.46 15.94 -14.05
C ASP A 95 -2.36 17.01 -13.91
N GLY A 96 -1.41 16.76 -13.03
CA GLY A 96 -0.32 17.69 -12.71
C GLY A 96 0.81 17.75 -13.73
N GLU A 97 0.70 17.10 -14.89
CA GLU A 97 1.73 17.10 -15.93
C GLU A 97 3.15 16.75 -15.42
N GLY A 98 3.25 15.85 -14.45
CA GLY A 98 4.52 15.42 -13.87
C GLY A 98 5.12 16.38 -12.84
N LYS A 99 4.39 17.38 -12.42
CA LYS A 99 4.83 18.32 -11.38
C LYS A 99 4.75 17.70 -10.00
N ILE A 100 5.64 18.14 -9.12
CA ILE A 100 5.66 17.76 -7.71
C ILE A 100 5.22 18.96 -6.88
N ALA A 101 4.36 18.76 -5.90
CA ALA A 101 3.93 19.83 -5.01
C ALA A 101 5.13 20.43 -4.24
N THR A 102 5.23 21.77 -4.28
CA THR A 102 6.26 22.55 -3.60
C THR A 102 5.66 23.80 -2.97
N GLY A 103 6.35 24.38 -1.99
CA GLY A 103 5.93 25.61 -1.34
C GLY A 103 4.52 25.50 -0.72
N GLU A 104 3.65 26.44 -1.01
CA GLU A 104 2.29 26.47 -0.47
C GLU A 104 1.46 25.24 -0.89
N ASN A 105 1.65 24.73 -2.11
CA ASN A 105 0.96 23.52 -2.59
C ASN A 105 1.39 22.26 -1.81
N ALA A 106 2.62 22.22 -1.31
CA ALA A 106 3.08 21.13 -0.46
C ALA A 106 2.51 21.21 0.98
N SER A 107 1.95 22.34 1.36
CA SER A 107 1.39 22.58 2.69
C SER A 107 -0.13 22.39 2.76
N SER A 108 -0.81 22.36 1.62
CA SER A 108 -2.28 22.29 1.53
C SER A 108 -2.73 21.31 0.45
N ASN A 109 -3.29 20.18 0.88
CA ASN A 109 -3.87 19.20 -0.06
C ASN A 109 -5.02 19.79 -0.90
N GLN A 110 -5.71 20.82 -0.42
CA GLN A 110 -6.83 21.44 -1.13
C GLN A 110 -6.40 22.29 -2.32
N ASN A 111 -5.15 22.75 -2.35
CA ASN A 111 -4.59 23.56 -3.43
C ASN A 111 -3.59 22.78 -4.28
N ASP A 112 -3.39 21.49 -4.00
CA ASP A 112 -2.48 20.67 -4.77
C ASP A 112 -3.11 20.29 -6.11
N THR A 113 -2.55 20.85 -7.18
CA THR A 113 -2.94 20.57 -8.57
C THR A 113 -1.96 19.66 -9.29
N THR A 114 -1.09 18.98 -8.52
CA THR A 114 -0.02 18.14 -9.10
C THR A 114 -0.43 16.69 -9.34
N GLY A 115 -1.65 16.31 -8.95
CA GLY A 115 -2.14 14.94 -9.07
C GLY A 115 -1.19 13.96 -8.39
N CYS A 116 -0.84 12.88 -9.05
CA CYS A 116 0.15 11.91 -8.56
C CYS A 116 1.61 12.26 -8.94
N GLY A 117 1.86 13.41 -9.57
CA GLY A 117 3.21 13.83 -9.95
C GLY A 117 3.81 13.08 -11.15
N LEU A 118 2.99 12.43 -11.95
CA LEU A 118 3.39 11.73 -13.17
C LEU A 118 2.79 12.42 -14.40
N THR A 119 3.50 12.36 -15.54
CA THR A 119 2.86 12.61 -16.84
C THR A 119 2.06 11.40 -17.27
N SER A 120 1.13 11.57 -18.20
CA SER A 120 0.31 10.46 -18.72
C SER A 120 1.17 9.34 -19.32
N GLU A 121 2.27 9.69 -19.99
CA GLU A 121 3.20 8.71 -20.56
C GLU A 121 3.89 7.89 -19.46
N LYS A 122 4.36 8.56 -18.40
CA LYS A 122 5.03 7.89 -17.28
C LYS A 122 4.06 7.04 -16.49
N TYR A 123 2.85 7.53 -16.27
CA TYR A 123 1.79 6.77 -15.62
C TYR A 123 1.50 5.48 -16.40
N THR A 124 1.25 5.61 -17.70
CA THR A 124 0.98 4.47 -18.60
C THR A 124 2.15 3.50 -18.64
N GLU A 125 3.40 3.99 -18.69
CA GLU A 125 4.59 3.13 -18.65
C GLU A 125 4.64 2.27 -17.38
N LEU A 126 4.43 2.88 -16.21
CA LEU A 126 4.43 2.18 -14.93
C LEU A 126 3.26 1.20 -14.83
N TYR A 127 2.07 1.61 -15.26
CA TYR A 127 0.88 0.78 -15.27
C TYR A 127 1.07 -0.47 -16.14
N HIS A 128 1.59 -0.30 -17.34
CA HIS A 128 1.91 -1.42 -18.24
C HIS A 128 2.99 -2.36 -17.66
N LYS A 129 4.00 -1.83 -16.97
CA LYS A 129 5.00 -2.66 -16.28
C LYS A 129 4.37 -3.50 -15.19
N MET A 130 3.44 -2.93 -14.43
CA MET A 130 2.67 -3.66 -13.40
C MET A 130 1.82 -4.76 -14.03
N LEU A 131 1.02 -4.45 -15.04
CA LEU A 131 0.20 -5.44 -15.75
C LEU A 131 1.04 -6.57 -16.33
N LYS A 132 2.19 -6.23 -16.93
CA LYS A 132 3.13 -7.20 -17.47
C LYS A 132 3.70 -8.12 -16.38
N SER A 133 4.07 -7.57 -15.22
CA SER A 133 4.54 -8.38 -14.08
C SER A 133 3.49 -9.36 -13.61
N VAL A 134 2.25 -8.91 -13.47
CA VAL A 134 1.12 -9.79 -13.10
C VAL A 134 0.96 -10.91 -14.12
N TYR A 135 0.99 -10.58 -15.41
CA TYR A 135 0.82 -11.58 -16.46
C TYR A 135 1.98 -12.58 -16.54
N GLU A 136 3.22 -12.09 -16.56
CA GLU A 136 4.41 -12.92 -16.76
C GLU A 136 4.85 -13.68 -15.53
N ASN A 137 4.72 -13.07 -14.36
CA ASN A 137 5.23 -13.59 -13.09
C ASN A 137 4.12 -14.10 -12.15
N GLY A 138 2.86 -13.76 -12.39
CA GLY A 138 1.73 -14.16 -11.56
C GLY A 138 1.55 -13.30 -10.31
N GLY A 139 2.03 -12.05 -10.32
CA GLY A 139 1.86 -11.15 -9.20
C GLY A 139 2.84 -9.98 -9.18
N PHE A 140 2.97 -9.40 -7.99
CA PHE A 140 3.86 -8.26 -7.72
C PHE A 140 4.30 -8.25 -6.26
N TRP A 141 5.34 -7.48 -5.96
CA TRP A 141 5.84 -7.27 -4.61
C TRP A 141 5.25 -6.01 -3.98
N ILE A 142 4.93 -6.07 -2.68
CA ILE A 142 4.61 -4.89 -1.88
C ILE A 142 5.57 -4.79 -0.69
N GLY A 143 5.73 -3.61 -0.11
CA GLY A 143 6.42 -3.46 1.16
C GLY A 143 5.77 -4.34 2.24
N ARG A 144 6.60 -5.02 3.04
CA ARG A 144 6.13 -5.76 4.21
C ARG A 144 5.58 -4.83 5.29
N TYR A 145 6.15 -3.65 5.35
CA TYR A 145 5.83 -2.56 6.27
C TYR A 145 5.43 -1.32 5.49
N GLU A 146 4.64 -0.47 6.12
CA GLU A 146 4.38 0.90 5.67
C GLU A 146 5.71 1.62 5.37
N ALA A 147 5.69 2.55 4.41
CA ALA A 147 6.88 3.31 4.02
C ALA A 147 7.36 4.19 5.17
N GLY A 148 8.52 3.93 5.69
CA GLY A 148 9.12 4.62 6.83
C GLY A 148 10.46 5.25 6.54
N GLN A 149 10.94 6.04 7.46
CA GLN A 149 12.25 6.72 7.44
C GLN A 149 12.87 6.74 8.83
N ASP A 150 14.14 7.11 8.91
CA ASP A 150 14.85 7.16 10.20
C ASP A 150 14.40 8.34 11.07
N THR A 151 14.11 9.47 10.45
CA THR A 151 13.69 10.72 11.13
C THR A 151 12.33 11.15 10.61
N GLY A 152 11.37 11.39 11.49
CA GLY A 152 10.01 11.82 11.11
C GLY A 152 9.98 13.24 10.53
N ARG A 153 8.94 13.52 9.74
CA ARG A 153 8.54 14.87 9.32
C ARG A 153 7.53 15.41 10.31
N SER A 154 7.73 16.61 10.79
CA SER A 154 6.84 17.28 11.76
C SER A 154 5.80 18.18 11.09
N GLU A 155 5.96 18.50 9.82
CA GLU A 155 5.10 19.42 9.08
C GLU A 155 5.09 19.12 7.58
N ALA A 156 4.04 19.59 6.90
CA ALA A 156 3.97 19.62 5.45
C ALA A 156 4.97 20.65 4.87
N GLY A 157 5.36 20.46 3.63
CA GLY A 157 6.31 21.32 2.94
C GLY A 157 7.14 20.54 1.93
N ASP A 158 8.18 21.15 1.42
CA ASP A 158 9.06 20.53 0.42
C ASP A 158 9.71 19.25 0.96
N ILE A 159 9.85 18.26 0.10
CA ILE A 159 10.55 17.03 0.43
C ILE A 159 12.05 17.13 0.13
N SER A 160 12.88 16.71 1.08
CA SER A 160 14.31 16.62 0.85
C SER A 160 14.64 15.64 -0.29
N SER A 161 15.65 15.98 -1.10
CA SER A 161 16.19 15.06 -2.11
C SER A 161 16.76 13.78 -1.51
N ASP A 162 17.22 13.83 -0.25
CA ASP A 162 17.85 12.71 0.43
C ASP A 162 16.85 11.80 1.14
N LEU A 163 15.55 12.19 1.17
CA LEU A 163 14.51 11.37 1.77
C LEU A 163 14.31 10.10 0.94
N LYS A 164 14.64 8.96 1.54
CA LYS A 164 14.46 7.62 0.97
C LYS A 164 13.50 6.82 1.84
N PRO A 165 12.53 6.11 1.26
CA PRO A 165 11.64 5.26 2.02
C PRO A 165 12.29 3.91 2.31
N TYR A 166 11.94 3.34 3.45
CA TYR A 166 12.29 1.99 3.85
C TYR A 166 11.04 1.17 4.13
N SER A 167 11.00 -0.06 3.65
CA SER A 167 10.08 -1.09 4.13
C SER A 167 10.80 -1.94 5.18
N LYS A 168 10.98 -1.40 6.37
CA LYS A 168 11.74 -2.01 7.49
C LYS A 168 11.00 -1.86 8.80
N PHE A 169 11.28 -2.78 9.72
CA PHE A 169 10.80 -2.68 11.09
C PHE A 169 11.36 -1.42 11.79
N ASP A 170 10.55 -0.85 12.67
CA ASP A 170 10.85 0.27 13.55
C ASP A 170 11.36 1.54 12.83
N LYS A 171 10.76 1.86 11.71
CA LYS A 171 10.91 3.17 11.06
C LYS A 171 9.75 4.08 11.43
N ILE A 172 9.96 5.39 11.31
CA ILE A 172 8.89 6.37 11.47
C ILE A 172 8.14 6.47 10.15
N PRO A 173 6.81 6.25 10.12
CA PRO A 173 6.03 6.38 8.89
C PRO A 173 6.26 7.73 8.20
N ILE A 174 6.29 7.75 6.88
CA ILE A 174 6.43 8.98 6.11
C ILE A 174 5.08 9.70 6.13
N MET A 175 5.04 10.84 6.79
CA MET A 175 3.86 11.66 7.00
C MET A 175 4.02 13.03 6.33
N TRP A 176 2.92 13.79 6.26
CA TRP A 176 2.90 15.18 5.81
C TRP A 176 3.39 15.34 4.36
N VAL A 177 2.95 14.46 3.49
CA VAL A 177 3.27 14.46 2.05
C VAL A 177 1.99 14.50 1.21
N THR A 178 2.04 15.20 0.09
CA THR A 178 1.01 15.12 -0.94
C THR A 178 1.18 13.85 -1.77
N CYS A 179 0.19 13.49 -2.61
CA CYS A 179 0.30 12.32 -3.46
C CYS A 179 1.50 12.40 -4.41
N SER A 180 1.73 13.55 -5.05
CA SER A 180 2.88 13.73 -5.95
C SER A 180 4.23 13.60 -5.25
N GLN A 181 4.31 14.07 -4.00
CA GLN A 181 5.49 13.88 -3.17
C GLN A 181 5.66 12.42 -2.76
N ALA A 182 4.58 11.75 -2.34
CA ALA A 182 4.60 10.33 -1.98
C ALA A 182 5.03 9.45 -3.16
N GLN A 183 4.50 9.70 -4.36
CA GLN A 183 4.94 9.00 -5.58
C GLN A 183 6.41 9.24 -5.88
N THR A 184 6.88 10.48 -5.75
CA THR A 184 8.30 10.80 -5.94
C THR A 184 9.18 10.06 -4.94
N ILE A 185 8.79 10.04 -3.65
CA ILE A 185 9.50 9.31 -2.62
C ILE A 185 9.49 7.80 -2.90
N ALA A 186 8.33 7.25 -3.29
CA ALA A 186 8.20 5.82 -3.59
C ALA A 186 9.16 5.34 -4.69
N THR A 187 9.53 6.20 -5.64
CA THR A 187 10.53 5.87 -6.67
C THR A 187 11.97 5.80 -6.16
N ARG A 188 12.21 6.29 -4.95
CA ARG A 188 13.55 6.36 -4.33
C ARG A 188 13.88 5.15 -3.46
N VAL A 189 13.03 4.14 -3.45
CA VAL A 189 13.36 2.88 -2.78
C VAL A 189 14.69 2.39 -3.31
N GLU A 190 15.65 2.18 -2.42
CA GLU A 190 16.97 1.71 -2.80
C GLU A 190 16.85 0.27 -3.33
N ASN A 191 17.06 0.11 -4.62
CA ASN A 191 17.04 -1.19 -5.27
C ASN A 191 18.39 -1.45 -5.93
N LYS A 192 18.89 -2.66 -5.78
CA LYS A 192 20.12 -3.14 -6.44
C LYS A 192 19.84 -3.83 -7.77
N GLY A 193 18.59 -3.77 -8.24
CA GLY A 193 18.11 -4.51 -9.38
C GLY A 193 17.40 -3.66 -10.42
N SER A 194 16.80 -4.34 -11.38
CA SER A 194 16.11 -3.76 -12.53
C SER A 194 14.58 -3.64 -12.31
N TYR A 195 14.11 -3.50 -11.09
CA TYR A 195 12.69 -3.31 -10.80
C TYR A 195 12.36 -1.83 -10.57
N ASN A 196 11.10 -1.48 -10.76
CA ASN A 196 10.59 -0.15 -10.50
C ASN A 196 9.80 -0.18 -9.19
N SER A 197 9.93 0.87 -8.39
CA SER A 197 9.10 1.13 -7.23
C SER A 197 8.20 2.34 -7.47
N SER A 198 6.99 2.29 -6.95
CA SER A 198 6.00 3.37 -7.02
C SER A 198 4.98 3.20 -5.90
N LEU A 199 4.09 4.17 -5.74
CA LEU A 199 2.83 3.92 -5.04
C LEU A 199 2.06 2.80 -5.74
N MET A 200 1.19 2.10 -5.01
CA MET A 200 0.29 1.12 -5.60
C MET A 200 -0.77 1.80 -6.47
N PHE A 201 -1.08 1.17 -7.60
CA PHE A 201 -2.31 1.47 -8.32
C PHE A 201 -3.51 0.92 -7.53
N GLY A 202 -4.67 1.54 -7.69
CA GLY A 202 -5.87 1.08 -6.99
C GLY A 202 -6.21 -0.38 -7.25
N ILE A 203 -6.04 -0.84 -8.49
CA ILE A 203 -6.23 -2.26 -8.82
C ILE A 203 -5.23 -3.18 -8.09
N GLN A 204 -4.01 -2.72 -7.79
CA GLN A 204 -3.06 -3.50 -6.97
C GLN A 204 -3.54 -3.58 -5.52
N TRP A 205 -4.03 -2.47 -4.96
CA TRP A 205 -4.61 -2.44 -3.63
C TRP A 205 -5.75 -3.46 -3.50
N ASP A 206 -6.67 -3.45 -4.45
CA ASP A 206 -7.76 -4.42 -4.51
C ASP A 206 -7.26 -5.86 -4.61
N CYS A 207 -6.20 -6.10 -5.41
CA CYS A 207 -5.56 -7.42 -5.50
C CYS A 207 -4.94 -7.85 -4.18
N VAL A 208 -4.36 -6.94 -3.39
CA VAL A 208 -3.82 -7.26 -2.04
C VAL A 208 -4.96 -7.71 -1.12
N LEU A 209 -6.06 -6.97 -1.07
CA LEU A 209 -7.23 -7.35 -0.26
C LEU A 209 -7.81 -8.70 -0.71
N LYS A 210 -7.91 -8.93 -2.01
CA LYS A 210 -8.37 -10.21 -2.57
C LYS A 210 -7.42 -11.36 -2.25
N TYR A 211 -6.12 -11.13 -2.32
CA TYR A 211 -5.11 -12.09 -1.89
C TYR A 211 -5.27 -12.46 -0.41
N LEU A 212 -5.43 -11.49 0.47
CA LEU A 212 -5.64 -11.71 1.89
C LEU A 212 -6.92 -12.53 2.14
N GLN A 213 -8.02 -12.21 1.48
CA GLN A 213 -9.27 -12.97 1.53
C GLN A 213 -9.05 -14.42 1.09
N ASN A 214 -8.41 -14.65 -0.05
CA ASN A 214 -8.14 -15.99 -0.56
C ASN A 214 -7.18 -16.81 0.34
N LYS A 215 -6.37 -16.13 1.14
CA LYS A 215 -5.50 -16.77 2.15
C LYS A 215 -6.20 -16.93 3.52
N GLY A 216 -7.50 -16.69 3.60
CA GLY A 216 -8.33 -16.94 4.76
C GLY A 216 -8.35 -15.81 5.79
N VAL A 217 -8.10 -14.58 5.38
CA VAL A 217 -8.44 -13.41 6.20
C VAL A 217 -9.93 -13.13 6.04
N GLU A 218 -10.63 -12.93 7.15
CA GLU A 218 -12.07 -12.70 7.15
C GLU A 218 -12.41 -11.39 6.43
N THR A 219 -13.44 -11.42 5.57
CA THR A 219 -13.86 -10.25 4.82
C THR A 219 -14.24 -9.08 5.73
N SER A 220 -14.89 -9.37 6.87
CA SER A 220 -15.22 -8.36 7.88
C SER A 220 -14.01 -7.60 8.41
N ASP A 221 -12.85 -8.26 8.51
CA ASP A 221 -11.61 -7.58 8.89
C ASP A 221 -11.10 -6.64 7.79
N LEU A 222 -11.26 -7.04 6.53
CA LEU A 222 -10.72 -6.31 5.38
C LEU A 222 -11.51 -5.04 5.01
N ILE A 223 -12.79 -4.99 5.37
CA ILE A 223 -13.70 -3.90 4.98
C ILE A 223 -14.13 -2.98 6.14
N SER A 224 -13.54 -3.15 7.33
CA SER A 224 -13.89 -2.37 8.51
C SER A 224 -12.70 -2.14 9.42
N ASN A 225 -12.85 -1.20 10.34
CA ASN A 225 -11.89 -0.96 11.43
C ASN A 225 -11.95 -2.12 12.43
N SER A 226 -11.26 -3.19 12.13
CA SER A 226 -11.28 -4.42 12.93
C SER A 226 -10.33 -4.32 14.13
N SER A 227 -10.73 -4.91 15.24
CA SER A 227 -9.85 -5.10 16.40
C SER A 227 -8.81 -6.21 16.19
N SER A 228 -8.89 -6.94 15.10
CA SER A 228 -8.03 -8.09 14.80
C SER A 228 -6.90 -7.75 13.82
N TRP A 229 -6.88 -6.55 13.25
CA TRP A 229 -5.78 -6.09 12.41
C TRP A 229 -5.71 -4.56 12.38
N GLY A 230 -4.47 -4.07 12.30
CA GLY A 230 -4.20 -2.65 12.10
C GLY A 230 -4.29 -1.79 13.37
N ASN A 231 -3.80 -0.58 13.23
CA ASN A 231 -3.77 0.45 14.27
C ASN A 231 -4.87 1.48 14.02
N TYR A 232 -6.11 1.17 14.41
CA TYR A 232 -7.25 2.07 14.24
C TYR A 232 -7.54 2.87 15.50
N SER A 233 -7.93 4.13 15.36
CA SER A 233 -8.49 4.91 16.43
C SER A 233 -9.74 4.22 17.01
N GLY A 234 -9.85 4.21 18.33
CA GLY A 234 -10.97 3.55 19.02
C GLY A 234 -10.81 2.03 19.19
N VAL A 235 -9.70 1.45 18.76
CA VAL A 235 -9.35 0.04 19.01
C VAL A 235 -8.19 -0.02 19.98
N ALA A 236 -8.33 -0.76 21.10
CA ALA A 236 -7.24 -0.96 22.05
C ALA A 236 -6.13 -1.79 21.39
N THR A 237 -4.91 -1.28 21.39
CA THR A 237 -3.76 -1.94 20.78
C THR A 237 -2.57 -1.91 21.74
N THR A 238 -1.97 -3.07 22.01
CA THR A 238 -0.77 -3.18 22.81
C THR A 238 0.42 -3.51 21.94
N ILE A 239 1.47 -2.69 22.00
CA ILE A 239 2.75 -2.97 21.38
C ILE A 239 3.79 -3.32 22.45
N THR A 240 4.64 -4.28 22.18
CA THR A 240 5.75 -4.71 23.05
C THR A 240 7.11 -4.55 22.40
N ARG A 241 7.15 -3.86 21.26
CA ARG A 241 8.32 -3.56 20.46
C ARG A 241 8.08 -2.28 19.66
N GLY A 242 9.14 -1.69 19.13
CA GLY A 242 9.05 -0.46 18.37
C GLY A 242 8.70 0.74 19.22
N ARG A 243 8.16 1.75 18.60
CA ARG A 243 7.94 3.07 19.17
C ARG A 243 6.52 3.57 18.88
N TYR A 244 6.08 4.57 19.63
CA TYR A 244 4.78 5.23 19.43
C TYR A 244 4.90 6.74 19.58
N TRP A 245 4.00 7.46 18.95
CA TRP A 245 3.83 8.89 19.07
C TRP A 245 2.33 9.24 19.17
N ASN A 246 1.99 10.10 20.13
CA ASN A 246 0.61 10.51 20.36
C ASN A 246 0.30 11.78 19.53
N PHE A 247 -0.74 11.76 18.74
CA PHE A 247 -1.19 12.92 17.95
C PHE A 247 -1.60 14.14 18.81
N GLY A 248 -1.84 13.96 20.11
CA GLY A 248 -2.04 15.05 21.07
C GLY A 248 -0.75 15.73 21.53
N ASP A 249 0.41 15.14 21.29
CA ASP A 249 1.71 15.74 21.61
C ASP A 249 2.09 16.80 20.56
N SER A 250 3.06 17.67 20.90
CA SER A 250 3.47 18.74 19.97
C SER A 250 3.97 18.22 18.63
N TYR A 251 3.39 18.70 17.54
CA TYR A 251 3.84 18.40 16.18
C TYR A 251 5.24 18.91 15.86
N LEU A 252 5.72 19.91 16.62
CA LEU A 252 7.05 20.51 16.38
C LEU A 252 8.22 19.60 16.73
N THR A 253 7.95 18.54 17.50
CA THR A 253 8.93 17.52 17.83
C THR A 253 8.25 16.16 17.79
N LEU A 254 8.42 15.44 16.69
CA LEU A 254 7.98 14.03 16.59
C LEU A 254 8.87 13.17 17.51
N LEU A 255 8.60 13.24 18.81
CA LEU A 255 9.30 12.41 19.79
C LEU A 255 8.61 11.05 19.90
N PHE A 256 9.00 10.11 19.06
CA PHE A 256 8.60 8.73 19.23
C PHE A 256 9.20 8.17 20.53
N LYS A 257 8.35 7.58 21.35
CA LYS A 257 8.70 6.96 22.64
C LYS A 257 8.81 5.45 22.44
N ASP A 258 9.81 4.82 23.05
CA ASP A 258 9.91 3.37 23.05
C ASP A 258 8.73 2.72 23.76
N ALA A 259 8.26 1.61 23.19
CA ALA A 259 7.22 0.78 23.83
C ALA A 259 7.69 0.13 25.15
N GLY A 260 8.99 0.00 25.34
CA GLY A 260 9.59 -0.60 26.53
C GLY A 260 9.13 -2.04 26.73
N THR A 261 8.64 -2.35 27.94
CA THR A 261 8.07 -3.66 28.28
C THR A 261 6.63 -3.86 27.81
N GLY A 262 6.03 -2.81 27.25
CA GLY A 262 4.69 -2.79 26.70
C GLY A 262 4.04 -1.41 26.84
N HIS A 263 3.43 -0.95 25.74
CA HIS A 263 2.59 0.24 25.70
C HIS A 263 1.23 -0.15 25.15
N THR A 264 0.17 0.29 25.83
CA THR A 264 -1.21 0.04 25.40
C THR A 264 -1.92 1.36 25.17
N ARG A 265 -2.35 1.60 23.93
CA ARG A 265 -3.35 2.62 23.64
C ARG A 265 -4.72 2.03 23.93
N GLN A 266 -5.49 2.70 24.79
CA GLN A 266 -6.86 2.32 25.09
C GLN A 266 -7.83 2.87 24.03
N THR A 267 -9.06 2.34 23.99
CA THR A 267 -10.10 2.79 23.05
C THR A 267 -10.51 4.24 23.23
N SER A 268 -10.34 4.79 24.45
CA SER A 268 -10.64 6.19 24.80
C SER A 268 -9.48 7.15 24.57
N ASP A 269 -8.29 6.63 24.26
CA ASP A 269 -7.09 7.45 24.11
C ASP A 269 -7.12 8.19 22.77
N ALA A 270 -6.37 9.28 22.70
CA ALA A 270 -6.13 9.96 21.44
C ALA A 270 -5.44 8.99 20.43
N PRO A 271 -5.64 9.21 19.11
CA PRO A 271 -4.95 8.42 18.11
C PRO A 271 -3.45 8.48 18.31
N GLU A 272 -2.80 7.34 18.08
CA GLU A 272 -1.33 7.20 18.12
C GLU A 272 -0.82 6.63 16.80
N CYS A 273 0.29 7.15 16.34
CA CYS A 273 1.09 6.56 15.28
C CYS A 273 2.12 5.61 15.89
N PHE A 274 2.19 4.40 15.39
CA PHE A 274 3.23 3.44 15.75
C PHE A 274 4.35 3.44 14.71
N SER A 275 5.57 3.13 15.13
CA SER A 275 6.64 2.85 14.17
C SER A 275 6.30 1.60 13.36
N THR A 276 6.81 1.52 12.14
CA THR A 276 6.47 0.45 11.20
C THR A 276 6.69 -0.95 11.79
N GLY A 277 5.68 -1.80 11.68
CA GLY A 277 5.73 -3.17 12.21
C GLY A 277 5.67 -3.29 13.73
N ALA A 278 5.40 -2.22 14.46
CA ALA A 278 5.28 -2.28 15.92
C ALA A 278 4.04 -3.02 16.39
N ILE A 279 2.99 -3.09 15.57
CA ILE A 279 1.78 -3.87 15.89
C ILE A 279 2.13 -5.34 16.16
N PRO A 280 1.37 -6.03 17.02
CA PRO A 280 1.59 -7.46 17.29
C PRO A 280 1.50 -8.31 16.01
N ASP A 281 2.26 -9.38 15.94
CA ASP A 281 2.22 -10.32 14.81
C ASP A 281 0.83 -10.92 14.57
N SER A 282 0.01 -11.02 15.61
CA SER A 282 -1.39 -11.45 15.51
C SER A 282 -2.27 -10.48 14.71
N MET A 283 -1.88 -9.21 14.67
CA MET A 283 -2.57 -8.16 13.92
C MET A 283 -1.99 -7.97 12.50
N ALA A 284 -0.81 -8.53 12.20
CA ALA A 284 -0.31 -8.61 10.85
C ALA A 284 -1.07 -9.70 10.06
N LYS A 285 -1.30 -9.47 8.79
CA LYS A 285 -1.97 -10.44 7.91
C LYS A 285 -1.01 -10.94 6.84
N LYS A 286 -0.72 -12.24 6.87
CA LYS A 286 0.15 -12.90 5.86
C LYS A 286 1.52 -12.22 5.69
N ASN A 287 2.13 -11.83 6.82
CA ASN A 287 3.40 -11.09 6.91
C ASN A 287 3.34 -9.63 6.42
N ILE A 288 2.17 -9.08 6.17
CA ILE A 288 1.98 -7.67 5.85
C ILE A 288 1.59 -6.94 7.14
N TYR A 289 2.34 -5.91 7.48
CA TYR A 289 2.12 -5.03 8.62
C TYR A 289 1.61 -3.68 8.13
N ASP A 290 0.92 -2.97 9.00
CA ASP A 290 0.54 -1.57 8.84
C ASP A 290 -0.31 -1.22 7.59
N LEU A 291 -0.78 -2.22 6.83
CA LEU A 291 -1.69 -2.01 5.69
C LEU A 291 -3.05 -1.49 6.14
N ALA A 292 -3.37 -1.64 7.40
CA ALA A 292 -4.64 -1.27 8.00
C ALA A 292 -4.43 -0.30 9.15
N GLY A 293 -4.98 0.91 9.05
CA GLY A 293 -4.83 1.95 10.06
C GLY A 293 -3.42 2.53 10.09
N ASN A 294 -2.98 3.00 11.24
CA ASN A 294 -1.74 3.72 11.48
C ASN A 294 -1.69 5.09 10.79
N MET A 295 -1.42 5.12 9.49
CA MET A 295 -1.45 6.34 8.67
C MET A 295 -2.39 6.17 7.47
N PHE A 296 -2.82 7.28 6.87
CA PHE A 296 -3.48 7.26 5.57
C PHE A 296 -2.47 7.01 4.47
N GLU A 297 -2.81 6.15 3.52
CA GLU A 297 -1.93 5.75 2.44
C GLU A 297 -2.40 6.30 1.10
N TRP A 298 -1.47 6.87 0.36
CA TRP A 298 -1.71 7.30 -1.01
C TRP A 298 -1.65 6.12 -1.98
N THR A 299 -2.60 6.08 -2.91
CA THR A 299 -2.59 5.23 -4.10
C THR A 299 -2.53 6.09 -5.37
N LEU A 300 -2.29 5.45 -6.51
CA LEU A 300 -2.29 6.10 -7.83
C LEU A 300 -3.69 6.09 -8.48
N GLU A 301 -4.73 6.12 -7.68
CA GLU A 301 -6.10 6.24 -8.16
C GLU A 301 -6.76 7.49 -7.59
N HIS A 302 -7.78 7.96 -8.25
CA HIS A 302 -8.58 9.09 -7.81
C HIS A 302 -10.07 8.85 -8.01
N ASP A 303 -10.89 9.62 -7.30
CA ASP A 303 -12.33 9.71 -7.49
C ASP A 303 -12.63 10.95 -8.34
N ASP A 304 -13.53 10.82 -9.33
CA ASP A 304 -13.92 11.90 -10.25
C ASP A 304 -14.90 12.90 -9.61
#